data_b111b4d57f3281955d6daf932d69b026
#
_entry.id   b111b4d57f3281955d6daf932d69b026
#
_cell.length_a   1.000
_cell.length_b   1.000
_cell.length_c   1.000
_cell.angle_alpha   90.00
_cell.angle_beta   90.00
_cell.angle_gamma   90.00
#
_symmetry.space_group_name_H-M   'P 1'
#
loop_
_entity.id
_entity.type
_entity.pdbx_description
1 polymer ?
#
loop_
_entity_poly.entity_id
_entity_poly.type
_entity_poly.pdbx_seq_one_letter_code
_entity_poly.pdbx_strand_id
1 'polypeptide(L)'
;MDPHAEPNPFSEQPAKPDQRMLKASKLLPLGAGLAPVLLKRASTLELDWDVRQKSRFDALDSLGRTLGVFLPRGTLVRGGDVLLVEDGSMVRVIAAPQAVLRITACTAHGSPFDLTRAAYHLGNRHVPIELQPDHLKIEPDHVLADMLRAMHLTVQEVAEAFEPEGGAYSTGGHSHAHSHSPDAPAVIAAPAAAHVHVHGPDCHHDHGHAHEAIKPVAIQIHPRKPHSH
;
A
#
# COMPACT_ATOMS: atom_id res chain seq x y z
N MET A 1 33.59 -18.70 -68.14
CA MET A 1 33.81 -17.26 -68.15
C MET A 1 32.48 -16.63 -67.81
N ASP A 2 32.32 -16.24 -66.54
CA ASP A 2 31.94 -14.90 -66.19
C ASP A 2 32.17 -14.72 -64.71
N PRO A 3 32.94 -13.72 -64.35
CA PRO A 3 33.34 -13.44 -63.02
C PRO A 3 32.50 -12.25 -62.47
N HIS A 4 32.56 -12.09 -61.17
CA HIS A 4 32.14 -10.93 -60.40
C HIS A 4 30.65 -10.83 -60.00
N ALA A 5 30.32 -11.61 -58.96
CA ALA A 5 29.30 -11.13 -58.02
C ALA A 5 30.03 -10.26 -56.96
N GLU A 6 29.93 -8.96 -57.10
CA GLU A 6 30.42 -8.01 -56.06
C GLU A 6 29.56 -8.12 -54.82
N PRO A 7 30.17 -8.11 -53.60
CA PRO A 7 29.41 -8.10 -52.38
C PRO A 7 28.75 -6.74 -52.21
N ASN A 8 27.43 -6.74 -51.99
CA ASN A 8 26.60 -5.57 -51.69
C ASN A 8 27.06 -4.92 -50.38
N PRO A 9 27.59 -3.68 -50.41
CA PRO A 9 28.17 -3.03 -49.21
C PRO A 9 27.16 -2.33 -48.33
N PHE A 10 25.83 -2.54 -48.50
CA PHE A 10 24.77 -1.85 -47.74
C PHE A 10 23.86 -2.81 -46.97
N SER A 11 24.43 -3.71 -46.16
CA SER A 11 23.71 -4.26 -45.05
C SER A 11 24.14 -3.55 -43.76
N GLU A 12 23.94 -2.22 -43.70
CA GLU A 12 23.93 -1.52 -42.44
C GLU A 12 22.71 -2.00 -41.63
N GLN A 13 22.96 -2.94 -40.74
CA GLN A 13 21.99 -3.23 -39.68
C GLN A 13 21.83 -1.94 -38.89
N PRO A 14 20.57 -1.48 -38.65
CA PRO A 14 20.37 -0.30 -37.81
C PRO A 14 21.01 -0.59 -36.46
N ALA A 15 21.93 0.28 -36.05
CA ALA A 15 22.56 0.22 -34.73
C ALA A 15 21.45 0.09 -33.68
N LYS A 16 21.50 -0.97 -32.89
CA LYS A 16 20.59 -1.11 -31.71
C LYS A 16 20.77 0.16 -30.91
N PRO A 17 19.68 0.87 -30.54
CA PRO A 17 19.79 2.05 -29.70
C PRO A 17 20.54 1.66 -28.44
N ASP A 18 21.51 2.48 -28.08
CA ASP A 18 22.31 2.33 -26.85
C ASP A 18 21.34 2.23 -25.67
N GLN A 19 21.06 0.98 -25.21
CA GLN A 19 20.11 0.68 -24.15
C GLN A 19 20.74 0.99 -22.81
N ARG A 20 21.25 2.22 -22.65
CA ARG A 20 21.71 2.70 -21.35
C ARG A 20 20.51 2.77 -20.41
N MET A 21 20.55 1.94 -19.35
CA MET A 21 19.56 2.00 -18.29
C MET A 21 19.63 3.37 -17.60
N LEU A 22 18.54 4.11 -17.63
CA LEU A 22 18.42 5.40 -16.96
C LEU A 22 17.99 5.19 -15.50
N LYS A 23 18.59 5.94 -14.58
CA LYS A 23 18.32 5.80 -13.16
C LYS A 23 17.26 6.80 -12.70
N ALA A 24 16.25 6.30 -11.96
CA ALA A 24 15.28 7.10 -11.23
C ALA A 24 15.44 6.86 -9.72
N SER A 25 15.69 7.92 -8.94
CA SER A 25 15.97 7.82 -7.50
C SER A 25 15.08 8.72 -6.64
N LYS A 26 14.22 9.52 -7.25
CA LYS A 26 13.28 10.42 -6.56
C LYS A 26 11.87 10.16 -7.05
N LEU A 27 10.93 10.19 -6.10
CA LEU A 27 9.50 10.04 -6.35
C LEU A 27 8.79 11.27 -5.82
N LEU A 28 7.90 11.83 -6.63
CA LEU A 28 7.00 12.91 -6.26
C LEU A 28 5.58 12.32 -6.14
N PRO A 29 5.02 12.21 -4.93
CA PRO A 29 3.67 11.70 -4.74
C PRO A 29 2.66 12.50 -5.55
N LEU A 30 1.87 11.82 -6.40
CA LEU A 30 0.88 12.41 -7.31
C LEU A 30 1.43 13.57 -8.16
N GLY A 31 2.75 13.60 -8.40
CA GLY A 31 3.40 14.72 -9.09
C GLY A 31 3.36 16.04 -8.32
N ALA A 32 3.37 15.99 -6.99
CA ALA A 32 3.30 17.17 -6.13
C ALA A 32 4.35 18.22 -6.51
N GLY A 33 3.89 19.47 -6.66
CA GLY A 33 4.73 20.61 -7.05
C GLY A 33 4.97 20.76 -8.56
N LEU A 34 4.48 19.84 -9.39
CA LEU A 34 4.62 19.91 -10.85
C LEU A 34 3.39 20.60 -11.49
N ALA A 35 3.65 21.42 -12.50
CA ALA A 35 2.56 21.98 -13.29
C ALA A 35 1.85 20.89 -14.11
N PRO A 36 0.51 20.94 -14.29
CA PRO A 36 -0.26 19.94 -15.02
C PRO A 36 0.22 19.68 -16.45
N VAL A 37 0.79 20.69 -17.09
CA VAL A 37 1.35 20.56 -18.45
C VAL A 37 2.57 19.65 -18.49
N LEU A 38 3.36 19.60 -17.41
CA LEU A 38 4.52 18.71 -17.30
C LEU A 38 4.08 17.27 -17.11
N LEU A 39 3.05 17.06 -16.29
CA LEU A 39 2.45 15.73 -16.08
C LEU A 39 1.87 15.12 -17.37
N LYS A 40 1.27 15.97 -18.22
CA LYS A 40 0.73 15.54 -19.53
C LYS A 40 1.81 15.17 -20.55
N ARG A 41 3.00 15.73 -20.42
CA ARG A 41 4.14 15.50 -21.33
C ARG A 41 5.08 14.40 -20.84
N ALA A 42 4.97 14.00 -19.57
CA ALA A 42 5.78 12.95 -19.00
C ALA A 42 5.48 11.62 -19.72
N SER A 43 6.51 10.82 -19.97
CA SER A 43 6.31 9.42 -20.37
C SER A 43 5.61 8.67 -19.25
N THR A 44 5.05 7.52 -19.56
CA THR A 44 4.31 6.70 -18.59
C THR A 44 5.01 5.38 -18.33
N LEU A 45 4.78 4.84 -17.14
CA LEU A 45 5.28 3.56 -16.69
C LEU A 45 4.12 2.79 -16.09
N GLU A 46 3.63 1.77 -16.80
CA GLU A 46 2.55 0.92 -16.32
C GLU A 46 3.12 -0.21 -15.47
N LEU A 47 2.67 -0.29 -14.23
CA LEU A 47 3.17 -1.25 -13.23
C LEU A 47 2.01 -1.87 -12.48
N ASP A 48 2.04 -3.20 -12.31
CA ASP A 48 1.17 -3.91 -11.39
C ASP A 48 1.52 -3.62 -9.91
N TRP A 49 0.71 -4.12 -9.01
CA TRP A 49 0.93 -3.90 -7.58
C TRP A 49 2.21 -4.58 -7.08
N ASP A 50 2.52 -5.78 -7.59
CA ASP A 50 3.71 -6.54 -7.18
C ASP A 50 5.00 -5.77 -7.43
N VAL A 51 5.08 -5.02 -8.52
CA VAL A 51 6.24 -4.16 -8.81
C VAL A 51 6.19 -2.88 -8.01
N ARG A 52 5.01 -2.24 -7.88
CA ARG A 52 4.85 -0.95 -7.21
C ARG A 52 5.11 -0.98 -5.69
N GLN A 53 5.00 -2.14 -5.05
CA GLN A 53 5.39 -2.30 -3.65
C GLN A 53 6.90 -2.47 -3.43
N LYS A 54 7.69 -2.64 -4.50
CA LYS A 54 9.15 -2.72 -4.43
C LYS A 54 9.78 -1.34 -4.49
N SER A 55 10.78 -1.11 -3.65
CA SER A 55 11.57 0.13 -3.68
C SER A 55 12.70 0.09 -4.71
N ARG A 56 12.96 -1.06 -5.34
CA ARG A 56 13.97 -1.25 -6.39
C ARG A 56 13.44 -2.22 -7.43
N PHE A 57 13.43 -1.77 -8.69
CA PHE A 57 12.97 -2.56 -9.83
C PHE A 57 13.43 -1.93 -11.14
N ASP A 58 13.39 -2.70 -12.21
CA ASP A 58 13.63 -2.24 -13.57
C ASP A 58 12.31 -2.34 -14.37
N ALA A 59 12.08 -1.38 -15.26
CA ALA A 59 10.90 -1.37 -16.10
C ALA A 59 11.12 -0.55 -17.39
N LEU A 60 10.26 -0.77 -18.39
CA LEU A 60 10.24 -0.02 -19.65
C LEU A 60 9.17 1.06 -19.60
N ASP A 61 9.53 2.30 -19.94
CA ASP A 61 8.55 3.36 -20.08
C ASP A 61 7.87 3.35 -21.45
N SER A 62 6.87 4.22 -21.63
CA SER A 62 6.11 4.34 -22.88
C SER A 62 6.94 4.78 -24.09
N LEU A 63 8.18 5.23 -23.89
CA LEU A 63 9.13 5.56 -24.94
C LEU A 63 10.11 4.41 -25.23
N GLY A 64 9.95 3.26 -24.57
CA GLY A 64 10.83 2.09 -24.72
C GLY A 64 12.19 2.25 -24.03
N ARG A 65 12.33 3.20 -23.10
CA ARG A 65 13.57 3.38 -22.34
C ARG A 65 13.57 2.47 -21.12
N THR A 66 14.69 1.82 -20.87
CA THR A 66 14.88 1.01 -19.65
C THR A 66 15.18 1.92 -18.47
N LEU A 67 14.36 1.86 -17.43
CA LEU A 67 14.53 2.60 -16.19
C LEU A 67 14.89 1.65 -15.07
N GLY A 68 15.98 1.94 -14.34
CA GLY A 68 16.29 1.34 -13.05
C GLY A 68 15.80 2.26 -11.93
N VAL A 69 14.83 1.80 -11.17
CA VAL A 69 14.25 2.57 -10.07
C VAL A 69 14.89 2.18 -8.75
N PHE A 70 15.39 3.17 -8.00
CA PHE A 70 16.10 3.01 -6.73
C PHE A 70 15.56 3.99 -5.69
N LEU A 71 14.50 3.62 -5.01
CA LEU A 71 13.85 4.43 -3.98
C LEU A 71 14.32 4.01 -2.58
N PRO A 72 14.11 4.83 -1.55
CA PRO A 72 14.31 4.45 -0.16
C PRO A 72 13.49 3.21 0.20
N ARG A 73 14.02 2.35 1.07
CA ARG A 73 13.31 1.14 1.52
C ARG A 73 11.96 1.49 2.13
N GLY A 74 10.94 0.69 1.81
CA GLY A 74 9.58 0.89 2.29
C GLY A 74 8.79 1.95 1.50
N THR A 75 9.38 2.57 0.47
CA THR A 75 8.62 3.43 -0.44
C THR A 75 7.69 2.58 -1.28
N LEU A 76 6.40 2.88 -1.20
CA LEU A 76 5.37 2.35 -2.10
C LEU A 76 5.17 3.33 -3.24
N VAL A 77 5.09 2.80 -4.45
CA VAL A 77 4.80 3.60 -5.66
C VAL A 77 3.32 3.49 -5.97
N ARG A 78 2.65 4.63 -6.13
CA ARG A 78 1.21 4.71 -6.41
C ARG A 78 0.94 5.16 -7.83
N GLY A 79 -0.23 4.83 -8.34
CA GLY A 79 -0.72 5.41 -9.58
C GLY A 79 -0.81 6.93 -9.48
N GLY A 80 -0.29 7.63 -10.50
CA GLY A 80 -0.19 9.09 -10.50
C GLY A 80 1.11 9.67 -9.92
N ASP A 81 1.93 8.87 -9.24
CA ASP A 81 3.26 9.30 -8.80
C ASP A 81 4.15 9.61 -10.00
N VAL A 82 5.14 10.47 -9.78
CA VAL A 82 6.12 10.85 -10.81
C VAL A 82 7.53 10.52 -10.35
N LEU A 83 8.22 9.73 -11.15
CA LEU A 83 9.64 9.43 -10.99
C LEU A 83 10.48 10.50 -11.69
N LEU A 84 11.49 11.00 -11.00
CA LEU A 84 12.50 11.89 -11.59
C LEU A 84 13.71 11.05 -12.01
N VAL A 85 14.05 11.16 -13.28
CA VAL A 85 15.14 10.41 -13.92
C VAL A 85 16.43 11.27 -13.92
N GLU A 86 17.59 10.64 -13.92
CA GLU A 86 18.90 11.32 -13.87
C GLU A 86 19.18 12.26 -15.05
N ASP A 87 18.50 12.04 -16.18
CA ASP A 87 18.59 12.90 -17.37
C ASP A 87 17.66 14.14 -17.28
N GLY A 88 16.97 14.33 -16.15
CA GLY A 88 16.01 15.41 -15.93
C GLY A 88 14.61 15.12 -16.47
N SER A 89 14.39 13.99 -17.13
CA SER A 89 13.07 13.60 -17.59
C SER A 89 12.17 13.13 -16.41
N MET A 90 10.85 13.18 -16.66
CA MET A 90 9.83 12.77 -15.71
C MET A 90 9.04 11.62 -16.28
N VAL A 91 8.73 10.64 -15.44
CA VAL A 91 7.96 9.46 -15.81
C VAL A 91 6.80 9.29 -14.84
N ARG A 92 5.57 9.35 -15.35
CA ARG A 92 4.37 9.20 -14.54
C ARG A 92 4.01 7.72 -14.42
N VAL A 93 3.80 7.26 -13.21
CA VAL A 93 3.38 5.89 -12.92
C VAL A 93 1.89 5.74 -13.18
N ILE A 94 1.52 4.63 -13.80
CA ILE A 94 0.13 4.18 -14.01
C ILE A 94 0.00 2.83 -13.32
N ALA A 95 -1.03 2.69 -12.48
CA ALA A 95 -1.39 1.41 -11.93
C ALA A 95 -1.97 0.54 -13.05
N ALA A 96 -1.22 -0.47 -13.48
CA ALA A 96 -1.67 -1.39 -14.52
C ALA A 96 -2.88 -2.19 -14.04
N PRO A 97 -3.84 -2.49 -14.94
CA PRO A 97 -4.88 -3.46 -14.65
C PRO A 97 -4.26 -4.83 -14.33
N GLN A 98 -4.74 -5.47 -13.29
CA GLN A 98 -4.36 -6.83 -12.88
C GLN A 98 -5.60 -7.61 -12.45
N ALA A 99 -5.49 -8.93 -12.36
CA ALA A 99 -6.57 -9.74 -11.80
C ALA A 99 -6.81 -9.36 -10.35
N VAL A 100 -8.05 -9.04 -9.99
CA VAL A 100 -8.50 -8.74 -8.64
C VAL A 100 -9.87 -9.34 -8.38
N LEU A 101 -10.19 -9.62 -7.12
CA LEU A 101 -11.54 -9.90 -6.68
C LEU A 101 -12.21 -8.59 -6.30
N ARG A 102 -13.22 -8.20 -7.05
CA ARG A 102 -14.09 -7.08 -6.70
C ARG A 102 -15.26 -7.59 -5.86
N ILE A 103 -15.43 -7.02 -4.67
CA ILE A 103 -16.38 -7.45 -3.66
C ILE A 103 -17.41 -6.33 -3.48
N THR A 104 -18.70 -6.65 -3.66
CA THR A 104 -19.81 -5.71 -3.46
C THR A 104 -20.85 -6.30 -2.52
N ALA A 105 -21.65 -5.43 -1.90
CA ALA A 105 -22.82 -5.88 -1.15
C ALA A 105 -23.82 -6.59 -2.09
N CYS A 106 -24.57 -7.56 -1.55
CA CYS A 106 -25.61 -8.24 -2.30
C CYS A 106 -26.70 -7.23 -2.70
N THR A 107 -27.07 -7.20 -3.98
CA THR A 107 -28.06 -6.26 -4.50
C THR A 107 -29.48 -6.48 -3.98
N ALA A 108 -29.81 -7.69 -3.54
CA ALA A 108 -31.16 -8.05 -3.07
C ALA A 108 -31.40 -7.71 -1.60
N HIS A 109 -30.40 -7.88 -0.74
CA HIS A 109 -30.57 -7.75 0.71
C HIS A 109 -29.26 -7.35 1.45
N GLY A 110 -28.25 -6.95 0.70
CA GLY A 110 -27.01 -6.44 1.27
C GLY A 110 -27.11 -5.00 1.74
N SER A 111 -26.21 -4.61 2.61
CA SER A 111 -26.05 -3.26 3.12
C SER A 111 -24.59 -2.80 3.02
N PRO A 112 -24.32 -1.49 3.04
CA PRO A 112 -22.94 -0.99 3.11
C PRO A 112 -22.17 -1.51 4.33
N PHE A 113 -22.87 -1.88 5.40
CA PHE A 113 -22.26 -2.45 6.61
C PHE A 113 -21.61 -3.82 6.35
N ASP A 114 -22.10 -4.57 5.38
CA ASP A 114 -21.52 -5.88 5.02
C ASP A 114 -20.13 -5.72 4.44
N LEU A 115 -19.85 -4.66 3.67
CA LEU A 115 -18.49 -4.32 3.22
C LEU A 115 -17.58 -3.95 4.39
N THR A 116 -18.09 -3.20 5.38
CA THR A 116 -17.35 -2.88 6.60
C THR A 116 -16.96 -4.16 7.37
N ARG A 117 -17.90 -5.10 7.51
CA ARG A 117 -17.62 -6.41 8.13
C ARG A 117 -16.60 -7.21 7.34
N ALA A 118 -16.70 -7.21 6.02
CA ALA A 118 -15.72 -7.87 5.16
C ALA A 118 -14.32 -7.27 5.33
N ALA A 119 -14.21 -5.93 5.29
CA ALA A 119 -12.94 -5.23 5.51
C ALA A 119 -12.33 -5.57 6.87
N TYR A 120 -13.14 -5.66 7.94
CA TYR A 120 -12.67 -6.09 9.27
C TYR A 120 -12.09 -7.50 9.25
N HIS A 121 -12.79 -8.47 8.63
CA HIS A 121 -12.32 -9.86 8.58
C HIS A 121 -11.08 -10.04 7.68
N LEU A 122 -11.00 -9.31 6.58
CA LEU A 122 -9.84 -9.31 5.68
C LEU A 122 -8.63 -8.64 6.36
N GLY A 123 -8.84 -7.49 7.01
CA GLY A 123 -7.80 -6.77 7.74
C GLY A 123 -7.18 -7.59 8.88
N ASN A 124 -8.01 -8.35 9.62
CA ASN A 124 -7.52 -9.29 10.65
C ASN A 124 -6.65 -10.42 10.10
N ARG A 125 -6.68 -10.65 8.79
CA ARG A 125 -5.83 -11.61 8.06
C ARG A 125 -4.64 -10.96 7.37
N HIS A 126 -4.45 -9.66 7.59
CA HIS A 126 -3.40 -8.85 6.96
C HIS A 126 -3.45 -8.87 5.42
N VAL A 127 -4.63 -9.03 4.84
CA VAL A 127 -4.83 -9.00 3.40
C VAL A 127 -4.71 -7.56 2.93
N PRO A 128 -3.94 -7.24 1.88
CA PRO A 128 -3.98 -5.95 1.22
C PRO A 128 -5.36 -5.70 0.62
N ILE A 129 -6.01 -4.60 0.99
CA ILE A 129 -7.38 -4.27 0.59
C ILE A 129 -7.41 -2.88 -0.03
N GLU A 130 -7.94 -2.75 -1.23
CA GLU A 130 -8.38 -1.46 -1.73
C GLU A 130 -9.79 -1.18 -1.23
N LEU A 131 -9.98 -0.03 -0.57
CA LEU A 131 -11.25 0.39 0.00
C LEU A 131 -11.90 1.44 -0.89
N GLN A 132 -13.12 1.15 -1.35
CA GLN A 132 -13.96 2.09 -2.07
C GLN A 132 -15.34 2.18 -1.37
N PRO A 133 -16.08 3.28 -1.54
CA PRO A 133 -17.37 3.47 -0.85
C PRO A 133 -18.40 2.39 -1.18
N ASP A 134 -18.36 1.80 -2.37
CA ASP A 134 -19.32 0.85 -2.91
C ASP A 134 -18.75 -0.56 -3.12
N HIS A 135 -17.44 -0.75 -2.98
CA HIS A 135 -16.81 -2.05 -3.16
C HIS A 135 -15.44 -2.14 -2.46
N LEU A 136 -14.97 -3.37 -2.32
CA LEU A 136 -13.58 -3.67 -1.93
C LEU A 136 -12.89 -4.39 -3.09
N LYS A 137 -11.55 -4.27 -3.16
CA LYS A 137 -10.76 -5.15 -4.01
C LYS A 137 -9.64 -5.81 -3.22
N ILE A 138 -9.35 -7.07 -3.56
CA ILE A 138 -8.22 -7.84 -3.05
C ILE A 138 -7.59 -8.61 -4.20
N GLU A 139 -6.37 -9.08 -4.01
CA GLU A 139 -5.76 -10.04 -4.94
C GLU A 139 -6.53 -11.36 -4.96
N PRO A 140 -6.47 -12.13 -6.07
CA PRO A 140 -7.21 -13.37 -6.19
C PRO A 140 -6.81 -14.41 -5.14
N ASP A 141 -7.79 -14.85 -4.36
CA ASP A 141 -7.66 -15.91 -3.36
C ASP A 141 -9.00 -16.65 -3.23
N HIS A 142 -9.02 -17.94 -3.57
CA HIS A 142 -10.24 -18.73 -3.59
C HIS A 142 -10.82 -18.96 -2.20
N VAL A 143 -9.98 -19.09 -1.16
CA VAL A 143 -10.44 -19.27 0.24
C VAL A 143 -11.13 -18.03 0.76
N LEU A 144 -10.52 -16.87 0.48
CA LEU A 144 -11.13 -15.57 0.83
C LEU A 144 -12.40 -15.32 0.02
N ALA A 145 -12.42 -15.68 -1.26
CA ALA A 145 -13.61 -15.57 -2.10
C ALA A 145 -14.78 -16.38 -1.53
N ASP A 146 -14.54 -17.62 -1.09
CA ASP A 146 -15.56 -18.47 -0.52
C ASP A 146 -16.05 -17.95 0.84
N MET A 147 -15.14 -17.47 1.67
CA MET A 147 -15.48 -16.80 2.93
C MET A 147 -16.40 -15.59 2.69
N LEU A 148 -16.08 -14.75 1.72
CA LEU A 148 -16.85 -13.55 1.40
C LEU A 148 -18.24 -13.90 0.82
N ARG A 149 -18.32 -14.94 -0.03
CA ARG A 149 -19.61 -15.47 -0.51
C ARG A 149 -20.47 -16.03 0.61
N ALA A 150 -19.86 -16.74 1.58
CA ALA A 150 -20.56 -17.21 2.78
C ALA A 150 -21.07 -16.07 3.67
N MET A 151 -20.48 -14.87 3.56
CA MET A 151 -20.96 -13.64 4.20
C MET A 151 -22.05 -12.91 3.39
N HIS A 152 -22.59 -13.52 2.33
CA HIS A 152 -23.59 -12.97 1.41
C HIS A 152 -23.09 -11.76 0.59
N LEU A 153 -21.79 -11.71 0.30
CA LEU A 153 -21.22 -10.72 -0.59
C LEU A 153 -21.14 -11.25 -2.03
N THR A 154 -21.23 -10.36 -3.00
CA THR A 154 -20.98 -10.67 -4.40
C THR A 154 -19.49 -10.53 -4.66
N VAL A 155 -18.84 -11.58 -5.17
CA VAL A 155 -17.41 -11.63 -5.46
C VAL A 155 -17.22 -11.94 -6.95
N GLN A 156 -16.59 -11.02 -7.66
CA GLN A 156 -16.31 -11.10 -9.10
C GLN A 156 -14.82 -10.97 -9.35
N GLU A 157 -14.27 -11.82 -10.21
CA GLU A 157 -12.91 -11.65 -10.72
C GLU A 157 -12.95 -10.69 -11.92
N VAL A 158 -12.14 -9.63 -11.85
CA VAL A 158 -12.07 -8.57 -12.86
C VAL A 158 -10.60 -8.16 -13.07
N ALA A 159 -10.32 -7.53 -14.21
CA ALA A 159 -9.02 -6.92 -14.50
C ALA A 159 -9.12 -5.41 -14.28
N GLU A 160 -8.63 -4.93 -13.13
CA GLU A 160 -8.67 -3.52 -12.75
C GLU A 160 -7.35 -3.10 -12.10
N ALA A 161 -7.11 -1.79 -12.05
CA ALA A 161 -6.03 -1.25 -11.23
C ALA A 161 -6.25 -1.61 -9.76
N PHE A 162 -5.16 -1.93 -9.04
CA PHE A 162 -5.21 -2.29 -7.63
C PHE A 162 -4.36 -1.33 -6.81
N GLU A 163 -5.02 -0.58 -5.91
CA GLU A 163 -4.42 0.44 -5.06
C GLU A 163 -4.77 0.19 -3.58
N PRO A 164 -4.24 -0.88 -2.95
CA PRO A 164 -4.61 -1.22 -1.59
C PRO A 164 -4.18 -0.14 -0.60
N GLU A 165 -4.91 -0.04 0.51
CA GLU A 165 -4.61 0.88 1.60
C GLU A 165 -3.19 0.69 2.13
N GLY A 166 -2.52 1.80 2.40
CA GLY A 166 -1.31 1.80 3.21
C GLY A 166 -1.67 1.54 4.67
N GLY A 167 -0.84 0.79 5.40
CA GLY A 167 -1.10 0.61 6.84
C GLY A 167 -1.23 1.94 7.58
N ALA A 168 -2.07 2.00 8.61
CA ALA A 168 -2.37 3.22 9.38
C ALA A 168 -1.13 3.93 9.95
N TYR A 169 -0.03 3.23 10.08
CA TYR A 169 1.26 3.76 10.56
C TYR A 169 2.21 4.21 9.45
N SER A 170 1.85 4.07 8.18
CA SER A 170 2.68 4.44 7.03
C SER A 170 2.53 5.90 6.61
N THR A 171 1.57 6.64 7.13
CA THR A 171 1.36 8.05 6.84
C THR A 171 2.29 8.93 7.66
N GLY A 172 3.40 9.37 7.06
CA GLY A 172 4.22 10.48 7.53
C GLY A 172 5.08 10.14 8.76
N GLY A 173 6.20 9.51 8.51
CA GLY A 173 7.24 9.34 9.53
C GLY A 173 7.73 10.68 10.06
N HIS A 174 7.14 11.15 11.16
CA HIS A 174 7.92 11.90 12.14
C HIS A 174 8.79 10.87 12.86
N SER A 175 9.90 10.50 12.22
CA SER A 175 10.98 9.80 12.91
C SER A 175 11.55 10.76 13.95
N HIS A 176 11.05 10.68 15.18
CA HIS A 176 11.80 11.13 16.32
C HIS A 176 13.01 10.20 16.43
N ALA A 177 14.06 10.50 15.68
CA ALA A 177 15.35 9.90 15.87
C ALA A 177 15.87 10.38 17.25
N HIS A 178 15.65 9.56 18.27
CA HIS A 178 16.42 9.65 19.50
C HIS A 178 17.83 9.16 19.17
N SER A 179 18.67 10.08 18.67
CA SER A 179 20.10 9.86 18.58
C SER A 179 20.66 9.90 20.01
N HIS A 180 20.82 8.74 20.61
CA HIS A 180 21.70 8.58 21.76
C HIS A 180 23.13 8.62 21.21
N SER A 181 23.77 9.78 21.27
CA SER A 181 25.23 9.88 21.18
C SER A 181 25.78 9.54 22.56
N PRO A 182 26.62 8.54 22.71
CA PRO A 182 27.44 8.38 23.90
C PRO A 182 28.66 9.31 23.74
N ASP A 183 28.85 10.17 24.71
CA ASP A 183 30.00 11.07 24.99
C ASP A 183 29.70 12.56 24.87
N ALA A 184 29.19 13.12 26.01
CA ALA A 184 29.48 14.49 26.38
C ALA A 184 29.50 14.56 27.91
N PRO A 185 30.46 15.29 28.56
CA PRO A 185 30.64 15.32 29.99
C PRO A 185 29.51 16.12 30.68
N ALA A 186 29.14 15.66 31.88
CA ALA A 186 28.10 16.23 32.72
C ALA A 186 28.40 17.68 33.10
N VAL A 187 27.57 18.61 32.61
CA VAL A 187 27.49 19.97 33.12
C VAL A 187 26.30 20.01 34.08
N ILE A 188 26.58 20.42 35.31
CA ILE A 188 25.59 20.56 36.38
C ILE A 188 24.64 21.71 35.99
N ALA A 189 23.40 21.41 35.67
CA ALA A 189 22.35 22.38 35.38
C ALA A 189 21.50 22.63 36.64
N ALA A 190 21.21 23.89 36.90
CA ALA A 190 20.36 24.40 37.98
C ALA A 190 18.90 23.94 37.84
N PRO A 191 18.08 23.95 38.91
CA PRO A 191 16.74 23.36 38.89
C PRO A 191 15.78 24.16 38.04
N ALA A 192 15.15 23.48 37.08
CA ALA A 192 14.10 24.03 36.22
C ALA A 192 12.80 24.25 37.00
N ALA A 193 12.18 25.41 36.78
CA ALA A 193 10.94 25.84 37.38
C ALA A 193 9.78 24.86 37.08
N ALA A 194 8.99 24.56 38.10
CA ALA A 194 7.79 23.73 37.98
C ALA A 194 6.74 24.41 37.11
N HIS A 195 6.31 23.69 36.03
CA HIS A 195 5.13 24.07 35.26
C HIS A 195 3.88 23.76 36.08
N VAL A 196 3.20 24.78 36.53
CA VAL A 196 1.88 24.67 37.18
C VAL A 196 0.84 24.53 36.08
N HIS A 197 0.22 23.36 35.96
CA HIS A 197 -0.98 23.16 35.16
C HIS A 197 -2.19 23.69 35.92
N VAL A 198 -2.78 24.76 35.41
CA VAL A 198 -4.05 25.30 35.94
C VAL A 198 -5.18 24.49 35.31
N HIS A 199 -5.86 23.65 36.09
CA HIS A 199 -7.08 22.98 35.68
C HIS A 199 -8.26 23.91 35.87
N GLY A 200 -9.07 24.12 34.80
CA GLY A 200 -10.34 24.83 34.90
C GLY A 200 -11.38 24.01 35.69
N PRO A 201 -12.49 24.63 36.14
CA PRO A 201 -13.40 24.07 37.16
C PRO A 201 -14.33 22.94 36.71
N ASP A 202 -14.22 22.42 35.44
CA ASP A 202 -15.18 21.48 34.87
C ASP A 202 -14.67 20.07 34.61
N CYS A 203 -13.53 19.66 35.20
CA CYS A 203 -13.03 18.29 35.05
C CYS A 203 -13.33 17.46 36.32
N HIS A 204 -14.55 16.96 36.43
CA HIS A 204 -14.89 15.90 37.38
C HIS A 204 -14.45 14.55 36.82
N HIS A 205 -13.27 14.06 37.29
CA HIS A 205 -12.89 12.66 37.16
C HIS A 205 -13.10 11.97 38.48
N ASP A 206 -14.23 11.27 38.57
CA ASP A 206 -14.54 10.38 39.68
C ASP A 206 -13.77 9.07 39.50
N HIS A 207 -12.69 8.87 40.23
CA HIS A 207 -11.94 7.63 40.34
C HIS A 207 -12.38 6.84 41.56
N GLY A 208 -13.61 6.30 41.52
CA GLY A 208 -14.08 5.31 42.45
C GLY A 208 -13.57 3.91 42.09
N HIS A 209 -12.40 3.51 42.64
CA HIS A 209 -11.98 2.10 42.61
C HIS A 209 -12.63 1.34 43.74
N ALA A 210 -13.78 0.73 43.48
CA ALA A 210 -14.33 -0.34 44.30
C ALA A 210 -13.98 -1.70 43.66
N HIS A 211 -12.98 -2.38 44.24
CA HIS A 211 -12.72 -3.78 43.90
C HIS A 211 -13.80 -4.66 44.55
N GLU A 212 -14.83 -5.01 43.81
CA GLU A 212 -15.80 -6.03 44.20
C GLU A 212 -15.30 -7.41 43.70
N ALA A 213 -15.02 -8.29 44.67
CA ALA A 213 -14.53 -9.62 44.39
C ALA A 213 -15.63 -10.49 43.70
N ILE A 214 -15.36 -10.91 42.47
CA ILE A 214 -16.25 -11.80 41.72
C ILE A 214 -16.17 -13.18 42.34
N LYS A 215 -17.27 -13.63 42.95
CA LYS A 215 -17.44 -15.03 43.44
C LYS A 215 -17.61 -15.94 42.24
N PRO A 216 -16.96 -17.13 42.22
CA PRO A 216 -17.13 -18.08 41.14
C PRO A 216 -18.54 -18.68 41.14
N VAL A 217 -19.22 -18.57 39.98
CA VAL A 217 -20.51 -19.22 39.73
C VAL A 217 -20.26 -20.68 39.41
N ALA A 218 -20.74 -21.59 40.24
CA ALA A 218 -20.68 -23.03 39.96
C ALA A 218 -21.62 -23.38 38.83
N ILE A 219 -21.06 -23.97 37.74
CA ILE A 219 -21.83 -24.48 36.61
C ILE A 219 -22.34 -25.86 37.01
N GLN A 220 -23.67 -26.02 37.21
CA GLN A 220 -24.31 -27.31 37.39
C GLN A 220 -24.43 -28.04 36.05
N ILE A 221 -23.66 -29.10 35.87
CA ILE A 221 -23.78 -29.99 34.72
C ILE A 221 -24.92 -30.97 34.98
N HIS A 222 -26.01 -30.89 34.22
CA HIS A 222 -27.11 -31.88 34.28
C HIS A 222 -26.75 -33.07 33.40
N PRO A 223 -26.83 -34.32 33.89
CA PRO A 223 -26.59 -35.53 33.11
C PRO A 223 -27.73 -35.75 32.11
N ARG A 224 -27.37 -35.98 30.82
CA ARG A 224 -28.31 -36.42 29.78
C ARG A 224 -28.87 -37.81 30.09
N LYS A 225 -30.19 -37.94 30.07
CA LYS A 225 -30.84 -39.25 30.11
C LYS A 225 -30.58 -40.04 28.83
N PRO A 226 -30.34 -41.38 28.91
CA PRO A 226 -30.20 -42.19 27.71
C PRO A 226 -31.57 -42.42 27.07
N HIS A 227 -31.63 -42.18 25.72
CA HIS A 227 -32.76 -42.61 24.90
C HIS A 227 -32.66 -44.13 24.69
N SER A 228 -33.65 -44.90 25.18
CA SER A 228 -33.92 -46.25 24.80
C SER A 228 -34.89 -46.26 23.61
N HIS A 229 -34.48 -47.00 22.56
CA HIS A 229 -35.18 -47.38 21.30
C HIS A 229 -35.56 -46.32 20.32
#